data_b0cb5f9bcd5acaf072169983c7d3e407
#
_entry.id   b0cb5f9bcd5acaf072169983c7d3e407
#
_cell.length_a   1.000
_cell.length_b   1.000
_cell.length_c   1.000
_cell.angle_alpha   90.00
_cell.angle_beta   90.00
_cell.angle_gamma   90.00
#
_symmetry.space_group_name_H-M   'P 1'
#
loop_
_entity.id
_entity.type
_entity.pdbx_description
1 polymer ?
#
loop_
_entity_poly.entity_id
_entity_poly.type
_entity_poly.pdbx_seq_one_letter_code
_entity_poly.pdbx_strand_id
1 'polypeptide(L)'
;MKIETLAELLDWCSAVHAGLADRMNRGAEQMAEGPTRWLMKYVAKHEAQMVEQLDGIEKAADRKALKTWVYDWLDHPPPKPETVVDGADREAAFEAVARAVFDAHNEIMMLLRFLIDRADTPEAKELVERMLSLEEGHTRQIGQQTHRIRDM
;
A
#
# COMPACT_ATOMS: atom_id res chain seq x y z
N MET A 1 -16.21 3.52 -1.40
CA MET A 1 -15.77 2.57 -2.45
C MET A 1 -16.20 1.17 -2.07
N LYS A 2 -16.93 0.51 -2.96
CA LYS A 2 -17.36 -0.87 -2.75
C LYS A 2 -16.45 -1.78 -3.58
N ILE A 3 -15.82 -2.75 -2.94
CA ILE A 3 -14.91 -3.67 -3.62
C ILE A 3 -15.67 -4.93 -3.99
N GLU A 4 -15.87 -5.13 -5.28
CA GLU A 4 -16.57 -6.30 -5.83
C GLU A 4 -15.67 -7.18 -6.68
N THR A 5 -14.70 -6.58 -7.38
CA THR A 5 -13.82 -7.29 -8.31
C THR A 5 -12.35 -7.07 -7.95
N LEU A 6 -11.47 -7.90 -8.54
CA LEU A 6 -10.02 -7.70 -8.37
C LEU A 6 -9.53 -6.38 -8.95
N ALA A 7 -10.16 -5.88 -10.03
CA ALA A 7 -9.83 -4.55 -10.56
C ALA A 7 -10.08 -3.47 -9.50
N GLU A 8 -11.21 -3.55 -8.81
CA GLU A 8 -11.55 -2.60 -7.74
C GLU A 8 -10.64 -2.75 -6.52
N LEU A 9 -10.18 -3.97 -6.24
CA LEU A 9 -9.17 -4.20 -5.20
C LEU A 9 -7.85 -3.52 -5.54
N LEU A 10 -7.41 -3.61 -6.80
CA LEU A 10 -6.23 -2.89 -7.28
C LEU A 10 -6.40 -1.39 -7.09
N ASP A 11 -7.57 -0.85 -7.43
CA ASP A 11 -7.87 0.56 -7.25
C ASP A 11 -7.81 0.96 -5.78
N TRP A 12 -8.30 0.10 -4.88
CA TRP A 12 -8.21 0.32 -3.44
C TRP A 12 -6.77 0.38 -2.97
N CYS A 13 -5.94 -0.59 -3.39
CA CYS A 13 -4.51 -0.59 -3.06
C CYS A 13 -3.82 0.69 -3.56
N SER A 14 -4.08 1.08 -4.81
CA SER A 14 -3.53 2.30 -5.38
C SER A 14 -3.96 3.55 -4.60
N ALA A 15 -5.21 3.60 -4.16
CA ALA A 15 -5.73 4.73 -3.39
C ALA A 15 -5.04 4.84 -2.02
N VAL A 16 -4.75 3.71 -1.36
CA VAL A 16 -4.01 3.71 -0.09
C VAL A 16 -2.60 4.27 -0.31
N HIS A 17 -1.89 3.79 -1.32
CA HIS A 17 -0.52 4.27 -1.60
C HIS A 17 -0.50 5.74 -2.02
N ALA A 18 -1.46 6.17 -2.85
CA ALA A 18 -1.56 7.58 -3.24
C ALA A 18 -1.84 8.48 -2.04
N GLY A 19 -2.70 8.01 -1.13
CA GLY A 19 -2.99 8.73 0.12
C GLY A 19 -1.76 8.86 1.01
N LEU A 20 -0.96 7.79 1.14
CA LEU A 20 0.29 7.84 1.90
C LEU A 20 1.28 8.82 1.27
N ALA A 21 1.43 8.78 -0.07
CA ALA A 21 2.33 9.70 -0.76
C ALA A 21 1.96 11.16 -0.50
N ASP A 22 0.67 11.47 -0.60
CA ASP A 22 0.16 12.83 -0.37
C ASP A 22 0.39 13.28 1.07
N ARG A 23 0.07 12.44 2.05
CA ARG A 23 0.24 12.77 3.45
C ARG A 23 1.69 12.92 3.85
N MET A 24 2.57 12.07 3.33
CA MET A 24 4.01 12.19 3.59
C MET A 24 4.59 13.46 2.97
N ASN A 25 4.16 13.83 1.77
CA ASN A 25 4.60 15.09 1.15
C ASN A 25 4.16 16.29 1.97
N ARG A 26 2.91 16.34 2.40
CA ARG A 26 2.39 17.43 3.22
C ARG A 26 3.07 17.51 4.58
N GLY A 27 3.28 16.34 5.21
CA GLY A 27 3.98 16.27 6.48
C GLY A 27 5.43 16.76 6.38
N ALA A 28 6.12 16.37 5.31
CA ALA A 28 7.51 16.77 5.08
C ALA A 28 7.66 18.29 4.92
N GLU A 29 6.69 18.95 4.27
CA GLU A 29 6.70 20.41 4.10
C GLU A 29 6.61 21.15 5.43
N GLN A 30 5.98 20.54 6.44
CA GLN A 30 5.79 21.14 7.75
C GLN A 30 6.89 20.77 8.75
N MET A 31 7.79 19.86 8.35
CA MET A 31 8.87 19.37 9.21
C MET A 31 10.15 20.17 9.01
N ALA A 32 10.86 20.44 10.12
CA ALA A 32 12.22 20.95 10.06
C ALA A 32 13.15 19.90 9.42
N GLU A 33 14.24 20.35 8.83
CA GLU A 33 15.26 19.46 8.26
C GLU A 33 15.74 18.47 9.32
N GLY A 34 15.81 17.20 8.95
CA GLY A 34 16.22 16.14 9.85
C GLY A 34 15.68 14.77 9.46
N PRO A 35 15.94 13.75 10.28
CA PRO A 35 15.60 12.35 9.94
C PRO A 35 14.11 12.12 9.65
N THR A 36 13.21 12.74 10.40
CA THR A 36 11.78 12.56 10.18
C THR A 36 11.35 13.09 8.81
N ARG A 37 11.85 14.28 8.44
CA ARG A 37 11.56 14.85 7.11
C ARG A 37 12.15 13.98 5.99
N TRP A 38 13.36 13.48 6.18
CA TRP A 38 14.00 12.59 5.20
C TRP A 38 13.20 11.31 4.99
N LEU A 39 12.73 10.72 6.08
CA LEU A 39 11.87 9.53 6.02
C LEU A 39 10.58 9.83 5.25
N MET A 40 9.90 10.91 5.58
CA MET A 40 8.65 11.30 4.92
C MET A 40 8.85 11.50 3.42
N LYS A 41 9.92 12.19 3.01
CA LYS A 41 10.22 12.40 1.59
C LYS A 41 10.51 11.09 0.86
N TYR A 42 11.27 10.20 1.51
CA TYR A 42 11.58 8.90 0.94
C TYR A 42 10.32 8.07 0.74
N VAL A 43 9.49 7.99 1.79
CA VAL A 43 8.22 7.25 1.73
C VAL A 43 7.31 7.83 0.65
N ALA A 44 7.15 9.15 0.59
CA ALA A 44 6.31 9.80 -0.43
C ALA A 44 6.71 9.38 -1.84
N LYS A 45 8.00 9.39 -2.13
CA LYS A 45 8.52 9.00 -3.44
C LYS A 45 8.24 7.54 -3.74
N HIS A 46 8.49 6.65 -2.80
CA HIS A 46 8.28 5.22 -2.97
C HIS A 46 6.81 4.85 -3.09
N GLU A 47 5.95 5.50 -2.33
CA GLU A 47 4.51 5.29 -2.43
C GLU A 47 3.97 5.72 -3.80
N ALA A 48 4.45 6.84 -4.34
CA ALA A 48 4.09 7.28 -5.68
C ALA A 48 4.54 6.29 -6.75
N GLN A 49 5.74 5.71 -6.60
CA GLN A 49 6.24 4.66 -7.50
C GLN A 49 5.37 3.40 -7.41
N MET A 50 4.89 3.08 -6.23
CA MET A 50 4.00 1.93 -6.02
C MET A 50 2.69 2.08 -6.80
N VAL A 51 2.12 3.28 -6.83
CA VAL A 51 0.92 3.56 -7.64
C VAL A 51 1.18 3.27 -9.11
N GLU A 52 2.33 3.71 -9.65
CA GLU A 52 2.71 3.46 -11.04
C GLU A 52 2.89 1.95 -11.31
N GLN A 53 3.50 1.23 -10.38
CA GLN A 53 3.72 -0.21 -10.54
C GLN A 53 2.42 -1.00 -10.47
N LEU A 54 1.48 -0.61 -9.61
CA LEU A 54 0.16 -1.22 -9.57
C LEU A 54 -0.62 -0.98 -10.86
N ASP A 55 -0.53 0.22 -11.44
CA ASP A 55 -1.11 0.53 -12.73
C ASP A 55 -0.53 -0.38 -13.82
N GLY A 56 0.77 -0.63 -13.79
CA GLY A 56 1.43 -1.57 -14.70
C GLY A 56 0.92 -3.00 -14.55
N ILE A 57 0.71 -3.45 -13.33
CA ILE A 57 0.13 -4.78 -13.06
C ILE A 57 -1.28 -4.86 -13.66
N GLU A 58 -2.10 -3.84 -13.45
CA GLU A 58 -3.46 -3.82 -13.99
C GLU A 58 -3.47 -3.89 -15.51
N LYS A 59 -2.63 -3.10 -16.17
CA LYS A 59 -2.53 -3.09 -17.63
C LYS A 59 -2.06 -4.42 -18.22
N ALA A 60 -1.20 -5.13 -17.51
CA ALA A 60 -0.65 -6.42 -17.95
C ALA A 60 -1.52 -7.61 -17.54
N ALA A 61 -2.49 -7.41 -16.66
CA ALA A 61 -3.27 -8.50 -16.11
C ALA A 61 -4.27 -9.07 -17.11
N ASP A 62 -4.56 -10.37 -16.96
CA ASP A 62 -5.63 -11.03 -17.70
C ASP A 62 -6.97 -10.36 -17.37
N ARG A 63 -7.76 -10.07 -18.41
CA ARG A 63 -9.05 -9.39 -18.22
C ARG A 63 -10.04 -10.20 -17.40
N LYS A 64 -9.99 -11.53 -17.53
CA LYS A 64 -10.85 -12.41 -16.73
C LYS A 64 -10.48 -12.33 -15.26
N ALA A 65 -9.16 -12.28 -14.97
CA ALA A 65 -8.70 -12.12 -13.60
C ALA A 65 -9.19 -10.79 -13.01
N LEU A 66 -9.08 -9.70 -13.75
CA LEU A 66 -9.54 -8.38 -13.30
C LEU A 66 -11.04 -8.35 -12.99
N LYS A 67 -11.83 -9.11 -13.73
CA LYS A 67 -13.30 -9.19 -13.54
C LYS A 67 -13.70 -10.18 -12.47
N THR A 68 -12.75 -10.92 -11.89
CA THR A 68 -13.06 -11.91 -10.87
C THR A 68 -13.79 -11.26 -9.70
N TRP A 69 -14.92 -11.84 -9.33
CA TRP A 69 -15.75 -11.40 -8.23
C TRP A 69 -15.10 -11.82 -6.90
N VAL A 70 -14.77 -10.88 -6.04
CA VAL A 70 -14.13 -11.16 -4.75
C VAL A 70 -15.01 -10.81 -3.55
N TYR A 71 -16.16 -10.22 -3.79
CA TYR A 71 -17.06 -9.76 -2.72
C TYR A 71 -17.39 -10.87 -1.72
N ASP A 72 -17.68 -12.07 -2.22
CA ASP A 72 -18.02 -13.21 -1.38
C ASP A 72 -16.82 -13.80 -0.64
N TRP A 73 -15.62 -13.43 -1.03
CA TRP A 73 -14.40 -13.89 -0.36
C TRP A 73 -14.05 -13.02 0.86
N LEU A 74 -14.60 -11.82 0.93
CA LEU A 74 -14.28 -10.88 2.00
C LEU A 74 -15.24 -11.10 3.17
N ASP A 75 -14.69 -11.32 4.36
CA ASP A 75 -15.50 -11.47 5.57
C ASP A 75 -16.19 -10.15 5.93
N HIS A 76 -15.54 -9.05 5.60
CA HIS A 76 -16.05 -7.69 5.79
C HIS A 76 -15.35 -6.76 4.79
N PRO A 77 -15.97 -5.64 4.41
CA PRO A 77 -15.34 -4.73 3.46
C PRO A 77 -14.03 -4.18 4.00
N PRO A 78 -13.00 -4.01 3.15
CA PRO A 78 -11.79 -3.30 3.57
C PRO A 78 -12.13 -1.88 4.03
N PRO A 79 -11.35 -1.32 4.96
CA PRO A 79 -11.56 0.08 5.37
C PRO A 79 -11.33 1.02 4.20
N LYS A 80 -11.95 2.20 4.26
CA LYS A 80 -11.71 3.22 3.23
C LYS A 80 -10.22 3.60 3.22
N PRO A 81 -9.64 3.86 2.04
CA PRO A 81 -8.23 4.24 1.96
C PRO A 81 -7.84 5.39 2.89
N GLU A 82 -8.73 6.38 3.04
CA GLU A 82 -8.50 7.52 3.93
C GLU A 82 -8.34 7.09 5.39
N THR A 83 -9.07 6.06 5.80
CA THR A 83 -8.98 5.53 7.17
C THR A 83 -7.64 4.82 7.40
N VAL A 84 -7.16 4.06 6.42
CA VAL A 84 -5.89 3.33 6.53
C VAL A 84 -4.71 4.29 6.70
N VAL A 85 -4.75 5.45 6.04
CA VAL A 85 -3.67 6.43 6.08
C VAL A 85 -3.90 7.56 7.06
N ASP A 86 -5.02 7.53 7.80
CA ASP A 86 -5.39 8.62 8.70
C ASP A 86 -4.35 8.81 9.80
N GLY A 87 -3.97 10.07 10.02
CA GLY A 87 -3.01 10.44 11.04
C GLY A 87 -1.56 10.30 10.64
N ALA A 88 -1.25 9.68 9.47
CA ALA A 88 0.14 9.51 9.05
C ALA A 88 0.88 10.84 8.91
N ASP A 89 0.20 11.89 8.47
CA ASP A 89 0.78 13.24 8.31
C ASP A 89 0.79 14.04 9.61
N ARG A 90 0.19 13.54 10.69
CA ARG A 90 0.12 14.22 11.99
C ARG A 90 1.25 13.78 12.91
N GLU A 91 1.92 12.69 12.57
CA GLU A 91 2.96 12.12 13.40
C GLU A 91 4.26 12.92 13.23
N ALA A 92 4.74 13.47 14.35
CA ALA A 92 5.96 14.28 14.34
C ALA A 92 7.20 13.48 14.70
N ALA A 93 7.06 12.37 15.42
CA ALA A 93 8.18 11.55 15.86
C ALA A 93 8.55 10.51 14.78
N PHE A 94 9.84 10.34 14.55
CA PHE A 94 10.37 9.41 13.54
C PHE A 94 9.76 8.00 13.68
N GLU A 95 9.76 7.45 14.89
CA GLU A 95 9.24 6.09 15.12
C GLU A 95 7.73 5.99 14.89
N ALA A 96 6.99 7.05 15.19
CA ALA A 96 5.54 7.08 14.97
C ALA A 96 5.22 7.13 13.47
N VAL A 97 5.97 7.90 12.70
CA VAL A 97 5.83 7.94 11.22
C VAL A 97 6.13 6.56 10.64
N ALA A 98 7.25 5.95 11.04
CA ALA A 98 7.62 4.62 10.56
C ALA A 98 6.53 3.60 10.86
N ARG A 99 5.99 3.62 12.08
CA ARG A 99 4.92 2.70 12.48
C ARG A 99 3.65 2.88 11.65
N ALA A 100 3.23 4.13 11.43
CA ALA A 100 2.03 4.42 10.65
C ALA A 100 2.15 3.88 9.22
N VAL A 101 3.31 4.05 8.59
CA VAL A 101 3.58 3.55 7.24
C VAL A 101 3.55 2.01 7.21
N PHE A 102 4.23 1.36 8.15
CA PHE A 102 4.26 -0.11 8.19
C PHE A 102 2.89 -0.69 8.52
N ASP A 103 2.12 -0.07 9.39
CA ASP A 103 0.77 -0.54 9.71
C ASP A 103 -0.13 -0.49 8.47
N ALA A 104 -0.04 0.56 7.66
CA ALA A 104 -0.80 0.67 6.41
C ALA A 104 -0.41 -0.45 5.42
N HIS A 105 0.89 -0.71 5.26
CA HIS A 105 1.36 -1.78 4.38
C HIS A 105 0.96 -3.15 4.88
N ASN A 106 1.03 -3.38 6.19
CA ASN A 106 0.61 -4.65 6.79
C ASN A 106 -0.88 -4.91 6.57
N GLU A 107 -1.71 -3.89 6.64
CA GLU A 107 -3.15 -4.00 6.37
C GLU A 107 -3.39 -4.52 4.94
N ILE A 108 -2.69 -3.97 3.97
CA ILE A 108 -2.78 -4.40 2.57
C ILE A 108 -2.30 -5.85 2.43
N MET A 109 -1.12 -6.16 2.98
CA MET A 109 -0.54 -7.50 2.83
C MET A 109 -1.38 -8.58 3.49
N MET A 110 -1.97 -8.30 4.65
CA MET A 110 -2.87 -9.23 5.32
C MET A 110 -4.08 -9.54 4.46
N LEU A 111 -4.67 -8.51 3.85
CA LEU A 111 -5.82 -8.69 2.96
C LEU A 111 -5.44 -9.52 1.74
N LEU A 112 -4.30 -9.26 1.12
CA LEU A 112 -3.86 -10.00 -0.06
C LEU A 112 -3.58 -11.47 0.27
N ARG A 113 -2.93 -11.76 1.40
CA ARG A 113 -2.68 -13.14 1.85
C ARG A 113 -3.99 -13.88 2.09
N PHE A 114 -4.95 -13.21 2.70
CA PHE A 114 -6.28 -13.77 2.93
C PHE A 114 -6.96 -14.15 1.61
N LEU A 115 -6.86 -13.29 0.58
CA LEU A 115 -7.49 -13.55 -0.71
C LEU A 115 -6.79 -14.62 -1.53
N ILE A 116 -5.48 -14.78 -1.40
CA ILE A 116 -4.74 -15.84 -2.10
C ILE A 116 -5.32 -17.21 -1.78
N ASP A 117 -5.62 -17.47 -0.52
CA ASP A 117 -6.16 -18.77 -0.07
C ASP A 117 -7.57 -19.01 -0.59
N ARG A 118 -8.26 -17.99 -1.04
CA ARG A 118 -9.64 -18.07 -1.52
C ARG A 118 -9.79 -18.00 -3.03
N ALA A 119 -8.72 -17.66 -3.73
CA ALA A 119 -8.75 -17.55 -5.18
C ALA A 119 -9.02 -18.91 -5.81
N ASP A 120 -10.11 -19.01 -6.59
CA ASP A 120 -10.59 -20.25 -7.17
C ASP A 120 -10.19 -20.45 -8.63
N THR A 121 -9.49 -19.50 -9.23
CA THR A 121 -8.92 -19.64 -10.56
C THR A 121 -7.42 -19.34 -10.52
N PRO A 122 -6.60 -20.01 -11.40
CA PRO A 122 -5.17 -19.73 -11.45
C PRO A 122 -4.84 -18.29 -11.81
N GLU A 123 -5.62 -17.68 -12.70
CA GLU A 123 -5.40 -16.29 -13.15
C GLU A 123 -5.64 -15.29 -12.02
N ALA A 124 -6.70 -15.50 -11.24
CA ALA A 124 -7.00 -14.64 -10.08
C ALA A 124 -5.92 -14.79 -9.01
N LYS A 125 -5.51 -16.02 -8.73
CA LYS A 125 -4.47 -16.30 -7.73
C LYS A 125 -3.15 -15.66 -8.15
N GLU A 126 -2.76 -15.80 -9.41
CA GLU A 126 -1.53 -15.20 -9.93
C GLU A 126 -1.55 -13.67 -9.77
N LEU A 127 -2.67 -13.04 -10.09
CA LEU A 127 -2.81 -11.59 -9.96
C LEU A 127 -2.59 -11.13 -8.51
N VAL A 128 -3.26 -11.78 -7.56
CA VAL A 128 -3.11 -11.43 -6.14
C VAL A 128 -1.70 -11.72 -5.64
N GLU A 129 -1.08 -12.82 -6.06
CA GLU A 129 0.31 -13.14 -5.72
C GLU A 129 1.29 -12.09 -6.23
N ARG A 130 1.06 -11.57 -7.45
CA ARG A 130 1.91 -10.50 -8.01
C ARG A 130 1.77 -9.22 -7.21
N MET A 131 0.54 -8.87 -6.81
CA MET A 131 0.30 -7.72 -5.94
C MET A 131 1.02 -7.88 -4.60
N LEU A 132 0.92 -9.05 -3.99
CA LEU A 132 1.57 -9.32 -2.71
C LEU A 132 3.08 -9.25 -2.82
N SER A 133 3.68 -9.85 -3.87
CA SER A 133 5.13 -9.78 -4.09
C SER A 133 5.61 -8.34 -4.20
N LEU A 134 4.86 -7.50 -4.91
CA LEU A 134 5.18 -6.08 -5.06
C LEU A 134 5.11 -5.36 -3.71
N GLU A 135 4.06 -5.62 -2.92
CA GLU A 135 3.91 -5.03 -1.58
C GLU A 135 5.03 -5.45 -0.64
N GLU A 136 5.38 -6.73 -0.64
CA GLU A 136 6.46 -7.24 0.23
C GLU A 136 7.81 -6.63 -0.14
N GLY A 137 8.12 -6.53 -1.43
CA GLY A 137 9.37 -5.94 -1.90
C GLY A 137 9.46 -4.46 -1.54
N HIS A 138 8.37 -3.73 -1.72
CA HIS A 138 8.28 -2.31 -1.41
C HIS A 138 8.43 -2.05 0.10
N THR A 139 7.72 -2.83 0.91
CA THR A 139 7.81 -2.73 2.38
C THR A 139 9.22 -3.00 2.87
N ARG A 140 9.89 -3.99 2.27
CA ARG A 140 11.28 -4.33 2.61
C ARG A 140 12.25 -3.18 2.30
N GLN A 141 12.09 -2.52 1.15
CA GLN A 141 12.91 -1.36 0.77
C GLN A 141 12.72 -0.20 1.73
N ILE A 142 11.47 0.09 2.11
CA ILE A 142 11.17 1.15 3.07
C ILE A 142 11.78 0.81 4.43
N GLY A 143 11.70 -0.45 4.85
CA GLY A 143 12.29 -0.91 6.11
C GLY A 143 13.80 -0.71 6.15
N GLN A 144 14.50 -1.07 5.08
CA GLN A 144 15.94 -0.89 4.96
C GLN A 144 16.32 0.58 5.03
N GLN A 145 15.61 1.43 4.33
CA GLN A 145 15.90 2.87 4.34
C GLN A 145 15.56 3.52 5.67
N THR A 146 14.47 3.10 6.30
CA THR A 146 14.10 3.56 7.64
C THR A 146 15.23 3.29 8.63
N HIS A 147 15.79 2.08 8.56
CA HIS A 147 16.92 1.67 9.41
C HIS A 147 18.15 2.54 9.16
N ARG A 148 18.48 2.79 7.89
CA ARG A 148 19.63 3.65 7.53
C ARG A 148 19.47 5.07 8.04
N ILE A 149 18.29 5.66 7.89
CA ILE A 149 18.02 7.02 8.36
C ILE A 149 18.10 7.09 9.87
N ARG A 150 17.55 6.07 10.58
CA ARG A 150 17.60 5.99 12.04
C ARG A 150 19.04 6.01 12.57
N ASP A 151 19.94 5.37 11.84
CA ASP A 151 21.34 5.22 12.25
C ASP A 151 22.22 6.41 11.87
N MET A 152 21.68 7.41 11.18
CA MET A 152 22.44 8.62 10.81
C MET A 152 22.73 9.53 11.99
#